data_6b46a0085c113667d56b1320d269314b
#
_entry.id   6b46a0085c113667d56b1320d269314b
#
_cell.length_a   1.000
_cell.length_b   1.000
_cell.length_c   1.000
_cell.angle_alpha   90.00
_cell.angle_beta   90.00
_cell.angle_gamma   90.00
#
_symmetry.space_group_name_H-M   'P 1'
#
loop_
_entity.id
_entity.type
_entity.pdbx_description
1 polymer ?
#
loop_
_entity_poly.entity_id
_entity_poly.type
_entity_poly.pdbx_seq_one_letter_code
_entity_poly.pdbx_strand_id
1 'polypeptide(L)'
;MAEKTKTIGIIGGGQLGLMIVEQAHLLGARTLCLDPAPDAPAFALSDGHIVAAYDDAAALEELCRRSDVVTYEFEIVPGSVLIPLEKKYNIPQGFRPLYDSQDRLREKDNARANGLRTPLYAAVDDEASLRAALAEIGFPAVLKTRTLGYDGHGQLVLKDEADVPRALPMLSVPCILEAFVPFDFEASIVMVSDGERVIHFPIGRNVHRDGILDLCFVPAEGMDDGLRSRMAAAGERFMKSCRYRGILAIEFFIRDGEFYFNEMAPRPHNSGHYTIEGCTTNQFRELVRFLLGEPLQEPQLVAPTVMKNILGQDLEAAERIAAENRPGVHVHLYGKTESRPKRKMGHITFVGMDAGEYGAAWADRFVK
;
A
#
# COMPACT_ATOMS: atom_id res chain seq x y z
N MET A 1 25.70 -28.63 -9.88
CA MET A 1 24.42 -29.07 -9.28
C MET A 1 23.41 -28.02 -9.68
N ALA A 2 22.23 -28.39 -10.20
CA ALA A 2 21.19 -27.41 -10.47
C ALA A 2 20.80 -26.77 -9.13
N GLU A 3 20.75 -25.46 -9.10
CA GLU A 3 20.33 -24.71 -7.90
C GLU A 3 18.88 -25.10 -7.58
N LYS A 4 18.61 -25.45 -6.33
CA LYS A 4 17.27 -25.88 -5.91
C LYS A 4 16.30 -24.69 -6.07
N THR A 5 15.25 -24.87 -6.86
CA THR A 5 14.18 -23.86 -6.99
C THR A 5 13.63 -23.49 -5.62
N LYS A 6 13.73 -22.22 -5.24
CA LYS A 6 13.23 -21.70 -3.95
C LYS A 6 11.70 -21.60 -3.96
N THR A 7 11.09 -21.84 -2.81
CA THR A 7 9.64 -21.65 -2.59
C THR A 7 9.43 -20.42 -1.72
N ILE A 8 8.62 -19.48 -2.19
CA ILE A 8 8.19 -18.28 -1.46
C ILE A 8 6.83 -18.56 -0.83
N GLY A 9 6.75 -18.48 0.49
CA GLY A 9 5.50 -18.47 1.24
C GLY A 9 4.91 -17.06 1.28
N ILE A 10 3.60 -16.94 1.00
CA ILE A 10 2.91 -15.65 0.96
C ILE A 10 1.73 -15.70 1.92
N ILE A 11 1.75 -14.86 2.95
CA ILE A 11 0.63 -14.65 3.87
C ILE A 11 -0.29 -13.61 3.24
N GLY A 12 -1.46 -14.08 2.78
CA GLY A 12 -2.40 -13.34 1.96
C GLY A 12 -2.44 -13.86 0.53
N GLY A 13 -3.65 -14.08 0.02
CA GLY A 13 -3.92 -14.59 -1.33
C GLY A 13 -4.73 -13.61 -2.18
N GLY A 14 -4.82 -12.34 -1.78
CA GLY A 14 -5.52 -11.30 -2.52
C GLY A 14 -4.82 -10.91 -3.83
N GLN A 15 -5.20 -9.76 -4.38
CA GLN A 15 -4.63 -9.27 -5.65
C GLN A 15 -3.13 -8.95 -5.55
N LEU A 16 -2.63 -8.51 -4.38
CA LEU A 16 -1.21 -8.25 -4.22
C LEU A 16 -0.43 -9.57 -4.19
N GLY A 17 -0.97 -10.59 -3.49
CA GLY A 17 -0.46 -11.95 -3.50
C GLY A 17 -0.41 -12.53 -4.91
N LEU A 18 -1.48 -12.35 -5.72
CA LEU A 18 -1.51 -12.76 -7.11
C LEU A 18 -0.33 -12.17 -7.92
N MET A 19 -0.12 -10.85 -7.83
CA MET A 19 0.95 -10.17 -8.54
C MET A 19 2.36 -10.54 -8.01
N ILE A 20 2.49 -10.90 -6.72
CA ILE A 20 3.74 -11.48 -6.18
C ILE A 20 3.99 -12.85 -6.80
N VAL A 21 2.96 -13.72 -6.88
CA VAL A 21 3.05 -15.05 -7.51
C VAL A 21 3.51 -14.94 -8.96
N GLU A 22 2.92 -14.05 -9.75
CA GLU A 22 3.31 -13.81 -11.15
C GLU A 22 4.81 -13.47 -11.27
N GLN A 23 5.31 -12.55 -10.45
CA GLN A 23 6.72 -12.17 -10.50
C GLN A 23 7.64 -13.25 -9.94
N ALA A 24 7.20 -14.03 -8.95
CA ALA A 24 7.95 -15.16 -8.43
C ALA A 24 8.16 -16.24 -9.52
N HIS A 25 7.12 -16.56 -10.28
CA HIS A 25 7.22 -17.51 -11.41
C HIS A 25 8.14 -16.98 -12.51
N LEU A 26 8.06 -15.67 -12.84
CA LEU A 26 8.95 -15.06 -13.85
C LEU A 26 10.44 -15.09 -13.42
N LEU A 27 10.71 -15.12 -12.10
CA LEU A 27 12.05 -15.26 -11.55
C LEU A 27 12.41 -16.71 -11.19
N GLY A 28 11.61 -17.69 -11.63
CA GLY A 28 11.90 -19.11 -11.46
C GLY A 28 11.69 -19.67 -10.05
N ALA A 29 10.98 -18.94 -9.17
CA ALA A 29 10.60 -19.42 -7.85
C ALA A 29 9.24 -20.11 -7.87
N ARG A 30 9.01 -21.02 -6.92
CA ARG A 30 7.69 -21.58 -6.61
C ARG A 30 7.00 -20.76 -5.52
N THR A 31 5.69 -20.91 -5.39
CA THR A 31 4.89 -20.17 -4.43
C THR A 31 3.93 -21.05 -3.66
N LEU A 32 3.71 -20.69 -2.39
CA LEU A 32 2.72 -21.29 -1.51
C LEU A 32 1.97 -20.14 -0.81
N CYS A 33 0.65 -20.01 -1.04
CA CYS A 33 -0.15 -18.93 -0.47
C CYS A 33 -1.02 -19.43 0.69
N LEU A 34 -1.27 -18.56 1.68
CA LEU A 34 -2.24 -18.79 2.75
C LEU A 34 -3.24 -17.65 2.79
N ASP A 35 -4.54 -17.97 2.73
CA ASP A 35 -5.62 -16.98 2.82
C ASP A 35 -6.88 -17.65 3.38
N PRO A 36 -7.71 -16.93 4.17
CA PRO A 36 -8.98 -17.49 4.66
C PRO A 36 -10.04 -17.70 3.58
N ALA A 37 -9.97 -16.97 2.44
CA ALA A 37 -10.91 -17.13 1.34
C ALA A 37 -10.48 -18.30 0.43
N PRO A 38 -11.33 -19.34 0.25
CA PRO A 38 -10.99 -20.50 -0.56
C PRO A 38 -10.87 -20.18 -2.06
N ASP A 39 -11.41 -19.05 -2.49
CA ASP A 39 -11.36 -18.51 -3.85
C ASP A 39 -10.41 -17.30 -3.98
N ALA A 40 -9.41 -17.22 -3.10
CA ALA A 40 -8.45 -16.12 -3.13
C ALA A 40 -7.73 -16.02 -4.49
N PRO A 41 -7.62 -14.81 -5.09
CA PRO A 41 -7.07 -14.61 -6.43
C PRO A 41 -5.72 -15.30 -6.69
N ALA A 42 -4.79 -15.24 -5.72
CA ALA A 42 -3.48 -15.84 -5.87
C ALA A 42 -3.49 -17.37 -5.97
N PHE A 43 -4.53 -18.03 -5.46
CA PHE A 43 -4.62 -19.50 -5.49
C PHE A 43 -4.72 -20.05 -6.90
N ALA A 44 -5.24 -19.27 -7.85
CA ALA A 44 -5.36 -19.68 -9.25
C ALA A 44 -4.00 -19.90 -9.94
N LEU A 45 -2.94 -19.23 -9.48
CA LEU A 45 -1.60 -19.31 -10.08
C LEU A 45 -0.56 -19.94 -9.16
N SER A 46 -0.75 -19.92 -7.83
CA SER A 46 0.23 -20.47 -6.90
C SER A 46 0.44 -21.97 -7.07
N ASP A 47 1.66 -22.47 -6.80
CA ASP A 47 2.00 -23.91 -6.85
C ASP A 47 1.33 -24.71 -5.71
N GLY A 48 0.81 -24.04 -4.72
CA GLY A 48 0.03 -24.63 -3.63
C GLY A 48 -0.60 -23.54 -2.77
N HIS A 49 -1.61 -23.93 -1.99
CA HIS A 49 -2.26 -23.00 -1.06
C HIS A 49 -2.73 -23.70 0.21
N ILE A 50 -2.99 -22.88 1.22
CA ILE A 50 -3.53 -23.27 2.52
C ILE A 50 -4.72 -22.35 2.80
N VAL A 51 -5.90 -22.91 3.04
CA VAL A 51 -7.09 -22.14 3.43
C VAL A 51 -7.13 -22.09 4.95
N ALA A 52 -6.79 -20.95 5.55
CA ALA A 52 -6.75 -20.76 6.99
C ALA A 52 -6.83 -19.28 7.37
N ALA A 53 -7.26 -18.98 8.59
CA ALA A 53 -7.26 -17.63 9.14
C ALA A 53 -5.83 -17.12 9.38
N TYR A 54 -5.63 -15.80 9.37
CA TYR A 54 -4.32 -15.17 9.58
C TYR A 54 -3.79 -15.24 11.03
N ASP A 55 -4.61 -15.72 11.96
CA ASP A 55 -4.26 -16.00 13.35
C ASP A 55 -4.12 -17.51 13.65
N ASP A 56 -4.31 -18.38 12.65
CA ASP A 56 -4.07 -19.82 12.78
C ASP A 56 -2.56 -20.10 12.79
N ALA A 57 -2.01 -20.23 14.02
CA ALA A 57 -0.58 -20.44 14.22
C ALA A 57 -0.08 -21.75 13.59
N ALA A 58 -0.88 -22.81 13.56
CA ALA A 58 -0.48 -24.10 12.99
C ALA A 58 -0.39 -24.03 11.46
N ALA A 59 -1.37 -23.40 10.83
CA ALA A 59 -1.39 -23.20 9.38
C ALA A 59 -0.25 -22.28 8.91
N LEU A 60 0.03 -21.21 9.66
CA LEU A 60 1.16 -20.30 9.37
C LEU A 60 2.52 -20.99 9.59
N GLU A 61 2.66 -21.83 10.62
CA GLU A 61 3.86 -22.63 10.78
C GLU A 61 4.04 -23.66 9.66
N GLU A 62 2.95 -24.28 9.19
CA GLU A 62 2.97 -25.17 8.01
C GLU A 62 3.42 -24.42 6.75
N LEU A 63 2.90 -23.21 6.49
CA LEU A 63 3.36 -22.33 5.40
C LEU A 63 4.87 -22.09 5.50
N CYS A 64 5.35 -21.66 6.67
CA CYS A 64 6.76 -21.38 6.91
C CYS A 64 7.63 -22.61 6.71
N ARG A 65 7.23 -23.77 7.23
CA ARG A 65 7.97 -25.03 7.12
C ARG A 65 8.13 -25.52 5.67
N ARG A 66 7.16 -25.22 4.81
CA ARG A 66 7.13 -25.61 3.38
C ARG A 66 7.77 -24.58 2.46
N SER A 67 8.22 -23.44 2.99
CA SER A 67 8.78 -22.33 2.23
C SER A 67 10.25 -22.10 2.59
N ASP A 68 11.07 -21.68 1.63
CA ASP A 68 12.46 -21.29 1.86
C ASP A 68 12.56 -19.83 2.39
N VAL A 69 11.56 -19.02 2.07
CA VAL A 69 11.40 -17.61 2.53
C VAL A 69 9.92 -17.25 2.57
N VAL A 70 9.52 -16.40 3.51
CA VAL A 70 8.11 -16.00 3.69
C VAL A 70 7.98 -14.48 3.65
N THR A 71 6.91 -14.01 3.03
CA THR A 71 6.47 -12.61 2.99
C THR A 71 4.98 -12.52 3.30
N TYR A 72 4.47 -11.30 3.41
CA TYR A 72 3.06 -11.01 3.59
C TYR A 72 2.61 -9.93 2.60
N GLU A 73 1.36 -10.02 2.16
CA GLU A 73 0.72 -9.02 1.32
C GLU A 73 -0.40 -8.28 2.08
N PHE A 74 -0.62 -8.63 3.35
CA PHE A 74 -1.73 -8.16 4.16
C PHE A 74 -1.24 -7.64 5.51
N GLU A 75 -1.80 -6.52 5.99
CA GLU A 75 -1.29 -5.82 7.17
C GLU A 75 -1.80 -6.36 8.51
N ILE A 76 -2.89 -7.15 8.50
CA ILE A 76 -3.58 -7.57 9.74
C ILE A 76 -3.07 -8.96 10.23
N VAL A 77 -1.80 -9.28 10.02
CA VAL A 77 -1.21 -10.49 10.59
C VAL A 77 -0.85 -10.23 12.06
N PRO A 78 -1.41 -11.00 13.03
CA PRO A 78 -1.16 -10.74 14.44
C PRO A 78 0.30 -11.00 14.83
N GLY A 79 0.87 -10.10 15.63
CA GLY A 79 2.24 -10.26 16.16
C GLY A 79 2.39 -11.47 17.07
N SER A 80 1.34 -11.87 17.77
CA SER A 80 1.33 -13.08 18.60
C SER A 80 1.70 -14.36 17.82
N VAL A 81 1.41 -14.37 16.51
CA VAL A 81 1.75 -15.49 15.63
C VAL A 81 3.04 -15.23 14.85
N LEU A 82 3.21 -14.05 14.26
CA LEU A 82 4.34 -13.78 13.37
C LEU A 82 5.68 -13.67 14.12
N ILE A 83 5.70 -13.05 15.31
CA ILE A 83 6.94 -12.90 16.11
C ILE A 83 7.60 -14.24 16.49
N PRO A 84 6.86 -15.27 16.93
CA PRO A 84 7.46 -16.58 17.16
C PRO A 84 8.00 -17.23 15.87
N LEU A 85 7.31 -17.03 14.73
CA LEU A 85 7.71 -17.62 13.45
C LEU A 85 8.95 -16.95 12.87
N GLU A 86 9.11 -15.63 12.94
CA GLU A 86 10.31 -14.94 12.43
C GLU A 86 11.59 -15.33 13.15
N LYS A 87 11.50 -15.88 14.39
CA LYS A 87 12.65 -16.41 15.13
C LYS A 87 13.11 -17.78 14.65
N LYS A 88 12.23 -18.52 13.96
CA LYS A 88 12.47 -19.90 13.52
C LYS A 88 12.66 -20.00 12.00
N TYR A 89 12.03 -19.13 11.24
CA TYR A 89 11.91 -19.20 9.79
C TYR A 89 12.39 -17.91 9.13
N ASN A 90 12.72 -18.01 7.86
CA ASN A 90 13.21 -16.87 7.09
C ASN A 90 12.04 -15.96 6.66
N ILE A 91 11.75 -14.96 7.48
CA ILE A 91 10.77 -13.90 7.23
C ILE A 91 11.51 -12.54 7.20
N PRO A 92 12.24 -12.21 6.12
CA PRO A 92 13.26 -11.17 6.15
C PRO A 92 12.70 -9.74 6.31
N GLN A 93 11.42 -9.48 6.03
CA GLN A 93 10.76 -8.22 6.37
C GLN A 93 10.51 -8.08 7.87
N GLY A 94 10.33 -9.21 8.58
CA GLY A 94 10.01 -9.25 10.00
C GLY A 94 8.64 -8.68 10.35
N PHE A 95 8.31 -8.68 11.63
CA PHE A 95 7.05 -8.14 12.14
C PHE A 95 7.10 -6.64 12.44
N ARG A 96 8.30 -6.07 12.62
CA ARG A 96 8.44 -4.68 13.07
C ARG A 96 7.72 -3.66 12.16
N PRO A 97 7.80 -3.71 10.83
CA PRO A 97 7.08 -2.76 9.97
C PRO A 97 5.55 -2.89 10.10
N LEU A 98 5.04 -4.13 10.22
CA LEU A 98 3.62 -4.38 10.48
C LEU A 98 3.19 -3.83 11.84
N TYR A 99 3.97 -4.08 12.90
CA TYR A 99 3.68 -3.55 14.22
C TYR A 99 3.55 -2.04 14.20
N ASP A 100 4.45 -1.36 13.52
CA ASP A 100 4.44 0.11 13.47
C ASP A 100 3.26 0.65 12.65
N SER A 101 2.86 -0.02 11.55
CA SER A 101 1.75 0.43 10.68
C SER A 101 0.35 0.03 11.17
N GLN A 102 0.23 -1.00 12.03
CA GLN A 102 -1.08 -1.48 12.51
C GLN A 102 -1.80 -0.53 13.47
N ASP A 103 -1.15 0.51 13.97
CA ASP A 103 -1.72 1.49 14.88
C ASP A 103 -1.28 2.90 14.45
N ARG A 104 -2.21 3.75 14.05
CA ARG A 104 -1.95 5.09 13.51
C ARG A 104 -1.18 6.01 14.47
N LEU A 105 -1.33 5.83 15.80
CA LEU A 105 -0.57 6.60 16.77
C LEU A 105 0.89 6.17 16.76
N ARG A 106 1.17 4.86 16.84
CA ARG A 106 2.53 4.32 16.73
C ARG A 106 3.20 4.67 15.42
N GLU A 107 2.44 4.56 14.34
CA GLU A 107 2.90 4.89 12.99
C GLU A 107 3.40 6.34 12.91
N LYS A 108 2.61 7.30 13.42
CA LYS A 108 2.99 8.71 13.44
C LYS A 108 4.11 9.02 14.43
N ASP A 109 4.10 8.38 15.61
CA ASP A 109 5.20 8.49 16.58
C ASP A 109 6.52 8.01 15.96
N ASN A 110 6.50 6.85 15.28
CA ASN A 110 7.64 6.31 14.59
C ASN A 110 8.10 7.20 13.42
N ALA A 111 7.17 7.70 12.61
CA ALA A 111 7.45 8.62 11.51
C ALA A 111 8.16 9.90 12.02
N ARG A 112 7.61 10.54 13.06
CA ARG A 112 8.16 11.75 13.68
C ARG A 112 9.53 11.49 14.32
N ALA A 113 9.68 10.40 15.07
CA ALA A 113 10.94 10.03 15.72
C ALA A 113 12.07 9.79 14.71
N ASN A 114 11.74 9.38 13.48
CA ASN A 114 12.69 9.11 12.40
C ASN A 114 12.74 10.21 11.33
N GLY A 115 12.30 11.44 11.69
CA GLY A 115 12.54 12.65 10.92
C GLY A 115 11.55 12.94 9.78
N LEU A 116 10.41 12.24 9.74
CA LEU A 116 9.31 12.60 8.86
C LEU A 116 8.40 13.63 9.54
N ARG A 117 8.02 14.67 8.82
CA ARG A 117 7.07 15.68 9.28
C ARG A 117 5.66 15.10 9.23
N THR A 118 4.92 15.17 10.33
CA THR A 118 3.53 14.77 10.44
C THR A 118 2.63 15.98 10.67
N PRO A 119 1.31 15.92 10.36
CA PRO A 119 0.35 16.84 10.97
C PRO A 119 0.48 16.81 12.52
N LEU A 120 -0.04 17.80 13.22
CA LEU A 120 -0.24 17.68 14.68
C LEU A 120 -1.24 16.55 14.94
N TYR A 121 -1.01 15.77 15.98
CA TYR A 121 -1.91 14.70 16.36
C TYR A 121 -1.89 14.45 17.87
N ALA A 122 -2.97 13.88 18.38
CA ALA A 122 -3.09 13.46 19.77
C ALA A 122 -3.89 12.14 19.88
N ALA A 123 -3.56 11.33 20.89
CA ALA A 123 -4.36 10.16 21.25
C ALA A 123 -5.71 10.61 21.84
N VAL A 124 -6.77 9.88 21.49
CA VAL A 124 -8.13 10.13 21.96
C VAL A 124 -8.77 8.83 22.37
N ASP A 125 -9.09 8.69 23.66
CA ASP A 125 -9.68 7.49 24.23
C ASP A 125 -11.12 7.73 24.73
N ASP A 126 -11.50 9.01 24.97
CA ASP A 126 -12.80 9.45 25.49
C ASP A 126 -13.13 10.90 25.08
N GLU A 127 -14.31 11.37 25.48
CA GLU A 127 -14.73 12.76 25.20
C GLU A 127 -13.81 13.81 25.84
N ALA A 128 -13.27 13.55 27.02
CA ALA A 128 -12.41 14.51 27.71
C ALA A 128 -11.08 14.68 26.95
N SER A 129 -10.46 13.60 26.53
CA SER A 129 -9.25 13.60 25.70
C SER A 129 -9.50 14.17 24.30
N LEU A 130 -10.67 13.94 23.70
CA LEU A 130 -11.06 14.57 22.42
C LEU A 130 -11.12 16.10 22.58
N ARG A 131 -11.78 16.61 23.63
CA ARG A 131 -11.88 18.05 23.86
C ARG A 131 -10.53 18.68 24.16
N ALA A 132 -9.67 18.00 24.93
CA ALA A 132 -8.30 18.46 25.19
C ALA A 132 -7.48 18.51 23.89
N ALA A 133 -7.56 17.47 23.05
CA ALA A 133 -6.88 17.44 21.76
C ALA A 133 -7.38 18.54 20.81
N LEU A 134 -8.70 18.79 20.76
CA LEU A 134 -9.27 19.88 19.95
C LEU A 134 -8.85 21.27 20.43
N ALA A 135 -8.67 21.45 21.74
CA ALA A 135 -8.16 22.70 22.28
C ALA A 135 -6.70 22.99 21.87
N GLU A 136 -5.89 21.95 21.66
CA GLU A 136 -4.50 22.06 21.20
C GLU A 136 -4.38 22.16 19.68
N ILE A 137 -5.09 21.27 18.96
CA ILE A 137 -4.98 21.11 17.50
C ILE A 137 -5.84 22.14 16.76
N GLY A 138 -7.02 22.45 17.30
CA GLY A 138 -8.01 23.32 16.66
C GLY A 138 -8.85 22.61 15.59
N PHE A 139 -9.66 23.42 14.88
CA PHE A 139 -10.47 23.00 13.74
C PHE A 139 -9.96 23.63 12.44
N PRO A 140 -10.15 22.95 11.27
CA PRO A 140 -10.69 21.60 11.15
C PRO A 140 -9.69 20.52 11.58
N ALA A 141 -10.21 19.37 12.04
CA ALA A 141 -9.42 18.22 12.45
C ALA A 141 -10.04 16.91 11.90
N VAL A 142 -9.28 15.82 11.90
CA VAL A 142 -9.74 14.51 11.48
C VAL A 142 -9.61 13.52 12.63
N LEU A 143 -10.72 12.99 13.10
CA LEU A 143 -10.75 11.88 14.06
C LEU A 143 -10.68 10.58 13.29
N LYS A 144 -9.74 9.69 13.66
CA LYS A 144 -9.58 8.38 13.02
C LYS A 144 -9.51 7.29 14.10
N THR A 145 -10.06 6.09 13.82
CA THR A 145 -9.77 4.92 14.65
C THR A 145 -8.30 4.57 14.52
N ARG A 146 -7.63 4.19 15.63
CA ARG A 146 -6.20 3.88 15.61
C ARG A 146 -5.88 2.63 14.82
N THR A 147 -6.79 1.64 14.83
CA THR A 147 -6.60 0.34 14.18
C THR A 147 -7.74 0.03 13.22
N LEU A 148 -7.51 -0.87 12.26
CA LEU A 148 -8.51 -1.41 11.34
C LEU A 148 -9.20 -0.38 10.42
N GLY A 149 -8.71 0.85 10.31
CA GLY A 149 -9.18 1.84 9.34
C GLY A 149 -8.54 1.59 7.97
N TYR A 150 -9.33 1.63 6.90
CA TYR A 150 -8.87 1.49 5.52
C TYR A 150 -9.84 2.19 4.54
N ASP A 151 -9.36 2.61 3.38
CA ASP A 151 -10.17 3.18 2.30
C ASP A 151 -11.21 4.23 2.81
N GLY A 152 -10.81 5.12 3.75
CA GLY A 152 -11.68 6.15 4.33
C GLY A 152 -12.63 5.66 5.43
N HIS A 153 -12.68 4.37 5.74
CA HIS A 153 -13.46 3.85 6.86
C HIS A 153 -12.81 4.19 8.21
N GLY A 154 -13.63 4.46 9.22
CA GLY A 154 -13.16 4.77 10.57
C GLY A 154 -12.56 6.16 10.69
N GLN A 155 -12.99 7.14 9.87
CA GLN A 155 -12.56 8.54 9.99
C GLN A 155 -13.73 9.53 9.86
N LEU A 156 -13.59 10.68 10.54
CA LEU A 156 -14.57 11.76 10.54
C LEU A 156 -13.85 13.11 10.55
N VAL A 157 -14.19 13.97 9.60
CA VAL A 157 -13.72 15.36 9.60
C VAL A 157 -14.60 16.18 10.54
N LEU A 158 -13.97 16.85 11.50
CA LEU A 158 -14.58 17.81 12.42
C LEU A 158 -14.25 19.22 11.91
N LYS A 159 -15.25 19.92 11.39
CA LYS A 159 -15.08 21.26 10.82
C LYS A 159 -15.11 22.33 11.90
N ASP A 160 -15.93 22.11 12.91
CA ASP A 160 -16.16 23.02 14.04
C ASP A 160 -16.72 22.26 15.25
N GLU A 161 -17.03 22.96 16.33
CA GLU A 161 -17.56 22.38 17.58
C GLU A 161 -18.92 21.66 17.38
N ALA A 162 -19.71 22.03 16.39
CA ALA A 162 -21.01 21.39 16.11
C ALA A 162 -20.85 19.95 15.61
N ASP A 163 -19.69 19.58 15.09
CA ASP A 163 -19.39 18.21 14.64
C ASP A 163 -18.99 17.27 15.78
N VAL A 164 -18.60 17.78 16.96
CA VAL A 164 -18.12 16.98 18.10
C VAL A 164 -19.12 15.89 18.53
N PRO A 165 -20.45 16.14 18.64
CA PRO A 165 -21.40 15.10 19.00
C PRO A 165 -21.40 13.91 18.01
N ARG A 166 -21.07 14.12 16.74
CA ARG A 166 -20.98 13.06 15.71
C ARG A 166 -19.73 12.18 15.91
N ALA A 167 -18.71 12.70 16.58
CA ALA A 167 -17.48 11.97 16.87
C ALA A 167 -17.63 11.00 18.06
N LEU A 168 -18.51 11.28 19.02
CA LEU A 168 -18.63 10.52 20.27
C LEU A 168 -18.85 9.01 20.06
N PRO A 169 -19.67 8.56 19.11
CA PRO A 169 -19.83 7.11 18.86
C PRO A 169 -18.54 6.40 18.43
N MET A 170 -17.58 7.13 17.81
CA MET A 170 -16.29 6.56 17.41
C MET A 170 -15.39 6.25 18.60
N LEU A 171 -15.60 6.91 19.74
CA LEU A 171 -14.80 6.76 20.96
C LEU A 171 -15.07 5.45 21.72
N SER A 172 -15.89 4.56 21.15
CA SER A 172 -16.02 3.17 21.64
C SER A 172 -14.75 2.36 21.46
N VAL A 173 -13.81 2.83 20.65
CA VAL A 173 -12.47 2.29 20.42
C VAL A 173 -11.43 3.40 20.48
N PRO A 174 -10.15 3.08 20.76
CA PRO A 174 -9.08 4.08 20.74
C PRO A 174 -8.99 4.81 19.40
N CYS A 175 -8.89 6.12 19.43
CA CYS A 175 -8.81 7.01 18.28
C CYS A 175 -7.53 7.86 18.30
N ILE A 176 -7.26 8.53 17.20
CA ILE A 176 -6.29 9.59 17.04
C ILE A 176 -6.97 10.79 16.40
N LEU A 177 -6.74 11.99 16.94
CA LEU A 177 -7.14 13.24 16.31
C LEU A 177 -5.93 13.82 15.58
N GLU A 178 -6.11 14.18 14.32
CA GLU A 178 -5.07 14.80 13.50
C GLU A 178 -5.52 16.18 13.02
N ALA A 179 -4.59 17.15 12.98
CA ALA A 179 -4.85 18.41 12.30
C ALA A 179 -5.19 18.16 10.83
N PHE A 180 -6.25 18.78 10.34
CA PHE A 180 -6.57 18.70 8.92
C PHE A 180 -5.49 19.43 8.11
N VAL A 181 -4.89 18.74 7.16
CA VAL A 181 -3.95 19.33 6.20
C VAL A 181 -4.74 19.73 4.95
N PRO A 182 -4.90 21.03 4.66
CA PRO A 182 -5.50 21.46 3.40
C PRO A 182 -4.45 21.34 2.29
N PHE A 183 -4.24 20.09 1.85
CA PHE A 183 -3.22 19.73 0.88
C PHE A 183 -3.57 20.18 -0.55
N ASP A 184 -2.54 20.45 -1.35
CA ASP A 184 -2.66 20.73 -2.78
C ASP A 184 -2.94 19.43 -3.55
N PHE A 185 -2.25 18.35 -3.17
CA PHE A 185 -2.45 17.00 -3.68
C PHE A 185 -1.82 15.95 -2.75
N GLU A 186 -2.15 14.69 -2.98
CA GLU A 186 -1.53 13.55 -2.31
C GLU A 186 -0.48 12.92 -3.23
N ALA A 187 0.62 12.43 -2.64
CA ALA A 187 1.67 11.74 -3.36
C ALA A 187 2.13 10.51 -2.61
N SER A 188 2.63 9.51 -3.32
CA SER A 188 3.18 8.31 -2.72
C SER A 188 4.51 7.91 -3.33
N ILE A 189 5.36 7.31 -2.50
CA ILE A 189 6.63 6.69 -2.91
C ILE A 189 6.64 5.23 -2.46
N VAL A 190 7.01 4.34 -3.36
CA VAL A 190 7.25 2.92 -3.06
C VAL A 190 8.75 2.69 -3.06
N MET A 191 9.25 1.99 -2.06
CA MET A 191 10.67 1.72 -1.85
C MET A 191 10.90 0.26 -1.51
N VAL A 192 12.06 -0.27 -1.86
CA VAL A 192 12.52 -1.60 -1.44
C VAL A 192 13.92 -1.51 -0.87
N SER A 193 14.14 -2.18 0.26
CA SER A 193 15.44 -2.23 0.95
C SER A 193 15.90 -3.66 1.17
N ASP A 194 17.16 -3.94 0.88
CA ASP A 194 17.83 -5.20 1.28
C ASP A 194 18.52 -5.10 2.65
N GLY A 195 18.46 -3.92 3.28
CA GLY A 195 19.11 -3.59 4.56
C GLY A 195 20.38 -2.73 4.39
N GLU A 196 20.99 -2.72 3.23
CA GLU A 196 22.17 -1.89 2.88
C GLU A 196 21.76 -0.78 1.90
N ARG A 197 21.11 -1.17 0.83
CA ARG A 197 20.65 -0.30 -0.24
C ARG A 197 19.12 -0.12 -0.15
N VAL A 198 18.67 1.09 -0.45
CA VAL A 198 17.25 1.41 -0.66
C VAL A 198 17.10 1.89 -2.09
N ILE A 199 16.23 1.26 -2.84
CA ILE A 199 15.77 1.77 -4.15
C ILE A 199 14.38 2.37 -3.98
N HIS A 200 14.02 3.33 -4.83
CA HIS A 200 12.69 3.91 -4.83
C HIS A 200 12.12 4.02 -6.25
N PHE A 201 10.84 3.77 -6.37
CA PHE A 201 10.08 3.98 -7.60
C PHE A 201 9.77 5.47 -7.81
N PRO A 202 9.54 5.91 -9.06
CA PRO A 202 9.11 7.28 -9.34
C PRO A 202 7.88 7.67 -8.52
N ILE A 203 7.88 8.89 -7.97
CA ILE A 203 6.81 9.38 -7.12
C ILE A 203 5.56 9.63 -7.96
N GLY A 204 4.42 9.08 -7.51
CA GLY A 204 3.12 9.27 -8.12
C GLY A 204 2.28 10.32 -7.38
N ARG A 205 1.51 11.12 -8.12
CA ARG A 205 0.42 11.95 -7.61
C ARG A 205 -0.84 11.12 -7.55
N ASN A 206 -1.43 11.03 -6.38
CA ASN A 206 -2.63 10.23 -6.11
C ASN A 206 -3.89 11.09 -6.13
N VAL A 207 -4.96 10.57 -6.69
CA VAL A 207 -6.30 11.15 -6.62
C VAL A 207 -7.21 10.12 -5.97
N HIS A 208 -7.74 10.48 -4.80
CA HIS A 208 -8.72 9.64 -4.11
C HIS A 208 -10.15 10.15 -4.36
N ARG A 209 -11.10 9.22 -4.46
CA ARG A 209 -12.53 9.48 -4.47
C ARG A 209 -13.19 8.66 -3.36
N ASP A 210 -13.93 9.32 -2.50
CA ASP A 210 -14.56 8.68 -1.34
C ASP A 210 -13.56 7.86 -0.48
N GLY A 211 -12.32 8.33 -0.34
CA GLY A 211 -11.26 7.67 0.43
C GLY A 211 -10.60 6.48 -0.28
N ILE A 212 -10.98 6.17 -1.53
CA ILE A 212 -10.37 5.09 -2.32
C ILE A 212 -9.49 5.70 -3.41
N LEU A 213 -8.26 5.19 -3.57
CA LEU A 213 -7.40 5.60 -4.68
C LEU A 213 -8.11 5.32 -6.01
N ASP A 214 -8.30 6.37 -6.79
CA ASP A 214 -8.92 6.30 -8.11
C ASP A 214 -7.86 6.35 -9.22
N LEU A 215 -6.96 7.34 -9.16
CA LEU A 215 -5.92 7.57 -10.17
C LEU A 215 -4.56 7.79 -9.51
N CYS A 216 -3.50 7.36 -10.22
CA CYS A 216 -2.13 7.73 -9.91
C CYS A 216 -1.45 8.21 -11.18
N PHE A 217 -0.93 9.45 -11.18
CA PHE A 217 -0.21 10.07 -12.29
C PHE A 217 1.30 10.06 -12.03
N VAL A 218 2.08 9.56 -12.97
CA VAL A 218 3.53 9.43 -12.82
C VAL A 218 4.25 9.95 -14.07
N PRO A 219 5.20 10.88 -13.94
CA PRO A 219 5.69 11.49 -12.70
C PRO A 219 4.62 12.36 -12.02
N ALA A 220 4.72 12.57 -10.71
CA ALA A 220 3.77 13.40 -9.96
C ALA A 220 3.74 14.83 -10.53
N GLU A 221 2.63 15.21 -11.12
CA GLU A 221 2.42 16.57 -11.63
C GLU A 221 2.30 17.58 -10.48
N GLY A 222 2.81 18.80 -10.71
CA GLY A 222 2.85 19.85 -9.69
C GLY A 222 4.00 19.69 -8.68
N MET A 223 4.87 18.69 -8.85
CA MET A 223 6.05 18.46 -8.01
C MET A 223 7.32 18.77 -8.80
N ASP A 224 8.15 19.67 -8.29
CA ASP A 224 9.46 19.96 -8.87
C ASP A 224 10.50 18.89 -8.48
N ASP A 225 11.67 18.89 -9.13
CA ASP A 225 12.73 17.92 -8.89
C ASP A 225 13.35 18.05 -7.50
N GLY A 226 13.36 19.27 -6.95
CA GLY A 226 13.83 19.52 -5.58
C GLY A 226 12.93 18.85 -4.54
N LEU A 227 11.62 18.96 -4.67
CA LEU A 227 10.66 18.32 -3.79
C LEU A 227 10.71 16.79 -3.93
N ARG A 228 10.79 16.27 -5.19
CA ARG A 228 10.96 14.82 -5.43
C ARG A 228 12.21 14.28 -4.74
N SER A 229 13.34 14.96 -4.89
CA SER A 229 14.60 14.54 -4.29
C SER A 229 14.57 14.59 -2.77
N ARG A 230 13.97 15.64 -2.16
CA ARG A 230 13.80 15.74 -0.70
C ARG A 230 12.91 14.62 -0.15
N MET A 231 11.80 14.32 -0.82
CA MET A 231 10.86 13.27 -0.43
C MET A 231 11.49 11.88 -0.53
N ALA A 232 12.19 11.58 -1.63
CA ALA A 232 12.91 10.32 -1.80
C ALA A 232 14.00 10.13 -0.72
N ALA A 233 14.83 11.16 -0.49
CA ALA A 233 15.86 11.12 0.54
C ALA A 233 15.26 10.99 1.97
N ALA A 234 14.09 11.56 2.24
CA ALA A 234 13.41 11.42 3.52
C ALA A 234 12.89 9.99 3.73
N GLY A 235 12.30 9.38 2.70
CA GLY A 235 11.85 7.99 2.72
C GLY A 235 13.01 7.01 2.91
N GLU A 236 14.13 7.22 2.19
CA GLU A 236 15.34 6.41 2.35
C GLU A 236 15.90 6.49 3.78
N ARG A 237 16.03 7.72 4.33
CA ARG A 237 16.48 7.90 5.72
C ARG A 237 15.53 7.21 6.70
N PHE A 238 14.22 7.30 6.49
CA PHE A 238 13.22 6.66 7.33
C PHE A 238 13.39 5.13 7.34
N MET A 239 13.48 4.49 6.16
CA MET A 239 13.70 3.04 6.08
C MET A 239 14.99 2.61 6.78
N LYS A 240 16.10 3.35 6.56
CA LYS A 240 17.40 3.07 7.19
C LYS A 240 17.36 3.25 8.71
N SER A 241 16.76 4.34 9.21
CA SER A 241 16.64 4.61 10.66
C SER A 241 15.80 3.54 11.36
N CYS A 242 14.69 3.12 10.76
CA CYS A 242 13.83 2.05 11.26
C CYS A 242 14.45 0.65 11.04
N ARG A 243 15.51 0.54 10.25
CA ARG A 243 16.09 -0.75 9.79
C ARG A 243 15.07 -1.64 9.10
N TYR A 244 14.14 -1.04 8.35
CA TYR A 244 13.16 -1.78 7.58
C TYR A 244 13.81 -2.44 6.37
N ARG A 245 13.41 -3.67 6.11
CA ARG A 245 13.82 -4.46 4.95
C ARG A 245 12.60 -4.88 4.14
N GLY A 246 12.79 -5.16 2.86
CA GLY A 246 11.70 -5.45 1.95
C GLY A 246 11.03 -4.18 1.45
N ILE A 247 9.75 -4.27 1.13
CA ILE A 247 8.99 -3.21 0.49
C ILE A 247 8.27 -2.33 1.51
N LEU A 248 8.25 -1.02 1.25
CA LEU A 248 7.49 -0.02 1.99
C LEU A 248 6.91 1.00 1.02
N ALA A 249 5.63 1.30 1.12
CA ALA A 249 5.02 2.47 0.53
C ALA A 249 4.76 3.53 1.60
N ILE A 250 4.96 4.80 1.27
CA ILE A 250 4.60 5.93 2.14
C ILE A 250 3.72 6.89 1.35
N GLU A 251 2.62 7.30 1.95
CA GLU A 251 1.74 8.35 1.44
C GLU A 251 1.98 9.67 2.15
N PHE A 252 1.97 10.75 1.38
CA PHE A 252 2.20 12.10 1.86
C PHE A 252 1.12 13.06 1.37
N PHE A 253 0.77 14.01 2.21
CA PHE A 253 0.09 15.23 1.80
C PHE A 253 1.13 16.26 1.33
N ILE A 254 0.92 16.84 0.16
CA ILE A 254 1.77 17.90 -0.36
C ILE A 254 1.06 19.23 -0.20
N ARG A 255 1.74 20.21 0.40
CA ARG A 255 1.23 21.56 0.58
C ARG A 255 2.36 22.59 0.54
N ASP A 256 2.19 23.64 -0.26
CA ASP A 256 3.12 24.76 -0.35
C ASP A 256 4.58 24.32 -0.58
N GLY A 257 4.80 23.28 -1.42
CA GLY A 257 6.12 22.72 -1.69
C GLY A 257 6.77 21.94 -0.54
N GLU A 258 5.99 21.59 0.49
CA GLU A 258 6.37 20.73 1.62
C GLU A 258 5.56 19.43 1.62
N PHE A 259 6.06 18.39 2.29
CA PHE A 259 5.38 17.09 2.41
C PHE A 259 5.17 16.71 3.87
N TYR A 260 3.99 16.13 4.15
CA TYR A 260 3.58 15.67 5.46
C TYR A 260 3.21 14.20 5.38
N PHE A 261 3.80 13.38 6.24
CA PHE A 261 3.50 11.96 6.33
C PHE A 261 2.01 11.74 6.64
N ASN A 262 1.35 10.93 5.83
CA ASN A 262 -0.03 10.48 6.06
C ASN A 262 -0.03 9.08 6.66
N GLU A 263 0.34 8.07 5.88
CA GLU A 263 0.38 6.66 6.33
C GLU A 263 1.44 5.87 5.57
N MET A 264 1.76 4.66 6.05
CA MET A 264 2.66 3.73 5.38
C MET A 264 2.06 2.35 5.26
N ALA A 265 2.51 1.60 4.26
CA ALA A 265 2.15 0.20 4.04
C ALA A 265 3.42 -0.64 3.82
N PRO A 266 3.75 -1.58 4.72
CA PRO A 266 4.94 -2.44 4.59
C PRO A 266 4.68 -3.64 3.65
N ARG A 267 4.08 -3.39 2.52
CA ARG A 267 3.70 -4.36 1.47
C ARG A 267 3.62 -3.65 0.11
N PRO A 268 3.49 -4.39 -1.00
CA PRO A 268 3.15 -3.78 -2.28
C PRO A 268 1.90 -2.90 -2.14
N HIS A 269 1.91 -1.75 -2.79
CA HIS A 269 0.85 -0.76 -2.63
C HIS A 269 0.11 -0.49 -3.94
N ASN A 270 -1.17 -0.19 -3.80
CA ASN A 270 -2.05 0.08 -4.94
C ASN A 270 -1.51 1.24 -5.81
N SER A 271 -1.00 2.31 -5.20
CA SER A 271 -0.40 3.43 -5.93
C SER A 271 0.87 3.05 -6.69
N GLY A 272 1.47 1.89 -6.40
CA GLY A 272 2.64 1.36 -7.11
C GLY A 272 2.30 0.42 -8.27
N HIS A 273 1.03 0.18 -8.60
CA HIS A 273 0.66 -0.74 -9.70
C HIS A 273 1.12 -0.24 -11.07
N TYR A 274 1.19 1.08 -11.27
CA TYR A 274 1.74 1.67 -12.49
C TYR A 274 3.14 1.15 -12.84
N THR A 275 3.89 0.68 -11.83
CA THR A 275 5.27 0.20 -12.03
C THR A 275 5.37 -1.03 -12.90
N ILE A 276 4.28 -1.81 -13.05
CA ILE A 276 4.28 -3.08 -13.80
C ILE A 276 4.68 -2.85 -15.25
N GLU A 277 4.10 -1.85 -15.92
CA GLU A 277 4.41 -1.50 -17.30
C GLU A 277 5.11 -0.14 -17.42
N GLY A 278 4.88 0.78 -16.48
CA GLY A 278 5.42 2.14 -16.52
C GLY A 278 6.89 2.24 -16.14
N CYS A 279 7.51 1.18 -15.57
CA CYS A 279 8.90 1.18 -15.16
C CYS A 279 9.70 0.00 -15.74
N THR A 280 11.04 0.13 -15.74
CA THR A 280 11.96 -0.92 -16.17
C THR A 280 11.94 -2.17 -15.29
N THR A 281 11.52 -2.02 -14.03
CA THR A 281 11.20 -3.10 -13.08
C THR A 281 10.01 -2.64 -12.24
N ASN A 282 9.37 -3.57 -11.49
CA ASN A 282 8.16 -3.24 -10.75
C ASN A 282 8.26 -3.61 -9.27
N GLN A 283 7.36 -3.04 -8.45
CA GLN A 283 7.35 -3.21 -7.01
C GLN A 283 7.29 -4.68 -6.55
N PHE A 284 6.59 -5.53 -7.28
CA PHE A 284 6.46 -6.96 -6.95
C PHE A 284 7.73 -7.72 -7.30
N ARG A 285 8.33 -7.41 -8.46
CA ARG A 285 9.59 -8.01 -8.91
C ARG A 285 10.74 -7.68 -7.95
N GLU A 286 10.84 -6.43 -7.50
CA GLU A 286 11.90 -6.04 -6.58
C GLU A 286 11.68 -6.62 -5.17
N LEU A 287 10.42 -6.77 -4.72
CA LEU A 287 10.13 -7.54 -3.51
C LEU A 287 10.58 -9.00 -3.67
N VAL A 288 10.27 -9.66 -4.80
CA VAL A 288 10.67 -11.05 -5.03
C VAL A 288 12.19 -11.17 -5.12
N ARG A 289 12.90 -10.23 -5.78
CA ARG A 289 14.37 -10.21 -5.78
C ARG A 289 14.93 -10.14 -4.37
N PHE A 290 14.41 -9.25 -3.55
CA PHE A 290 14.78 -9.16 -2.14
C PHE A 290 14.58 -10.50 -1.41
N LEU A 291 13.44 -11.16 -1.58
CA LEU A 291 13.12 -12.45 -0.96
C LEU A 291 14.07 -13.57 -1.42
N LEU A 292 14.45 -13.56 -2.68
CA LEU A 292 15.39 -14.53 -3.25
C LEU A 292 16.85 -14.23 -2.91
N GLY A 293 17.14 -13.05 -2.36
CA GLY A 293 18.51 -12.58 -2.10
C GLY A 293 19.23 -12.15 -3.37
N GLU A 294 18.48 -11.78 -4.42
CA GLU A 294 19.04 -11.24 -5.65
C GLU A 294 19.29 -9.72 -5.53
N PRO A 295 20.25 -9.16 -6.29
CA PRO A 295 20.48 -7.72 -6.30
C PRO A 295 19.25 -6.93 -6.75
N LEU A 296 18.90 -5.87 -6.00
CA LEU A 296 17.85 -4.94 -6.38
C LEU A 296 18.23 -4.14 -7.63
N GLN A 297 17.26 -3.92 -8.51
CA GLN A 297 17.42 -3.11 -9.73
C GLN A 297 16.84 -1.72 -9.52
N GLU A 298 17.58 -0.69 -9.96
CA GLU A 298 17.10 0.70 -9.90
C GLU A 298 15.96 0.90 -10.90
N PRO A 299 14.75 1.26 -10.45
CA PRO A 299 13.64 1.44 -11.36
C PRO A 299 13.74 2.79 -12.10
N GLN A 300 13.42 2.77 -13.38
CA GLN A 300 13.33 3.97 -14.21
C GLN A 300 11.95 4.04 -14.85
N LEU A 301 11.34 5.21 -14.85
CA LEU A 301 10.10 5.44 -15.59
C LEU A 301 10.40 5.34 -17.10
N VAL A 302 9.64 4.52 -17.81
CA VAL A 302 9.83 4.34 -19.27
C VAL A 302 9.12 5.43 -20.07
N ALA A 303 8.00 5.92 -19.58
CA ALA A 303 7.22 7.03 -20.14
C ALA A 303 6.22 7.56 -19.09
N PRO A 304 5.67 8.77 -19.25
CA PRO A 304 4.55 9.23 -18.43
C PRO A 304 3.45 8.17 -18.38
N THR A 305 2.92 7.91 -17.19
CA THR A 305 2.02 6.77 -16.97
C THR A 305 0.88 7.18 -16.05
N VAL A 306 -0.33 6.73 -16.37
CA VAL A 306 -1.51 6.88 -15.52
C VAL A 306 -1.99 5.50 -15.10
N MET A 307 -2.17 5.29 -13.82
CA MET A 307 -2.86 4.10 -13.30
C MET A 307 -4.27 4.50 -12.84
N LYS A 308 -5.27 3.77 -13.30
CA LYS A 308 -6.67 3.88 -12.91
C LYS A 308 -7.12 2.60 -12.22
N ASN A 309 -7.64 2.72 -10.99
CA ASN A 309 -8.29 1.59 -10.34
C ASN A 309 -9.62 1.25 -11.02
N ILE A 310 -9.89 -0.03 -11.15
CA ILE A 310 -11.19 -0.56 -11.58
C ILE A 310 -11.94 -0.96 -10.31
N LEU A 311 -13.00 -0.23 -10.00
CA LEU A 311 -13.94 -0.60 -8.96
C LEU A 311 -15.09 -1.43 -9.54
N GLY A 312 -15.92 -2.05 -8.70
CA GLY A 312 -16.98 -2.92 -9.19
C GLY A 312 -17.92 -2.27 -10.20
N GLN A 313 -18.20 -0.99 -10.02
CA GLN A 313 -19.02 -0.20 -10.97
C GLN A 313 -18.31 0.07 -12.32
N ASP A 314 -16.98 -0.06 -12.37
CA ASP A 314 -16.18 0.23 -13.57
C ASP A 314 -15.86 -1.05 -14.38
N LEU A 315 -16.22 -2.24 -13.87
CA LEU A 315 -15.77 -3.53 -14.41
C LEU A 315 -16.16 -3.70 -15.89
N GLU A 316 -17.41 -3.43 -16.23
CA GLU A 316 -17.90 -3.55 -17.63
C GLU A 316 -17.17 -2.59 -18.59
N ALA A 317 -16.84 -1.38 -18.12
CA ALA A 317 -16.05 -0.43 -18.92
C ALA A 317 -14.62 -0.95 -19.13
N ALA A 318 -14.00 -1.52 -18.08
CA ALA A 318 -12.67 -2.10 -18.16
C ALA A 318 -12.60 -3.31 -19.09
N GLU A 319 -13.61 -4.18 -19.09
CA GLU A 319 -13.69 -5.33 -20.01
C GLU A 319 -13.79 -4.86 -21.48
N ARG A 320 -14.60 -3.82 -21.75
CA ARG A 320 -14.65 -3.22 -23.10
C ARG A 320 -13.29 -2.64 -23.52
N ILE A 321 -12.60 -1.94 -22.62
CA ILE A 321 -11.27 -1.39 -22.88
C ILE A 321 -10.25 -2.51 -23.13
N ALA A 322 -10.28 -3.59 -22.36
CA ALA A 322 -9.42 -4.76 -22.57
C ALA A 322 -9.62 -5.36 -23.95
N ALA A 323 -10.87 -5.47 -24.41
CA ALA A 323 -11.21 -6.00 -25.73
C ALA A 323 -10.72 -5.13 -26.90
N GLU A 324 -10.53 -3.80 -26.69
CA GLU A 324 -9.97 -2.90 -27.69
C GLU A 324 -8.48 -3.17 -27.98
N ASN A 325 -7.77 -3.80 -27.08
CA ASN A 325 -6.35 -4.18 -27.18
C ASN A 325 -5.45 -3.05 -27.71
N ARG A 326 -5.56 -1.87 -27.15
CA ARG A 326 -4.82 -0.67 -27.59
C ARG A 326 -3.37 -0.71 -27.10
N PRO A 327 -2.39 -0.35 -27.94
CA PRO A 327 -1.00 -0.19 -27.51
C PRO A 327 -0.90 0.80 -26.34
N GLY A 328 -0.08 0.46 -25.33
CA GLY A 328 0.14 1.29 -24.14
C GLY A 328 -1.01 1.26 -23.11
N VAL A 329 -2.07 0.46 -23.33
CA VAL A 329 -3.18 0.28 -22.39
C VAL A 329 -3.17 -1.15 -21.87
N HIS A 330 -2.93 -1.31 -20.58
CA HIS A 330 -2.78 -2.61 -19.93
C HIS A 330 -3.86 -2.78 -18.85
N VAL A 331 -4.72 -3.78 -19.02
CA VAL A 331 -5.84 -4.04 -18.12
C VAL A 331 -5.54 -5.26 -17.28
N HIS A 332 -5.54 -5.11 -15.97
CA HIS A 332 -5.36 -6.17 -14.99
C HIS A 332 -6.66 -6.39 -14.22
N LEU A 333 -7.32 -7.52 -14.45
CA LEU A 333 -8.49 -7.96 -13.67
C LEU A 333 -8.05 -8.99 -12.64
N TYR A 334 -8.48 -8.83 -11.39
CA TYR A 334 -8.00 -9.65 -10.27
C TYR A 334 -8.72 -11.01 -10.13
N GLY A 335 -9.66 -11.33 -11.01
CA GLY A 335 -10.38 -12.62 -11.00
C GLY A 335 -11.30 -12.83 -9.82
N LYS A 336 -11.72 -11.75 -9.13
CA LYS A 336 -12.65 -11.85 -7.97
C LYS A 336 -14.03 -12.26 -8.44
N THR A 337 -14.62 -13.26 -7.77
CA THR A 337 -15.91 -13.87 -8.13
C THR A 337 -17.10 -12.92 -7.94
N GLU A 338 -17.03 -12.03 -6.94
CA GLU A 338 -18.12 -11.11 -6.64
C GLU A 338 -17.72 -9.66 -6.94
N SER A 339 -18.48 -8.98 -7.80
CA SER A 339 -18.34 -7.55 -8.06
C SER A 339 -19.34 -6.76 -7.21
N ARG A 340 -18.84 -5.78 -6.45
CA ARG A 340 -19.64 -4.85 -5.64
C ARG A 340 -19.15 -3.42 -5.85
N PRO A 341 -20.01 -2.40 -5.77
CA PRO A 341 -19.59 -1.01 -5.78
C PRO A 341 -18.45 -0.77 -4.78
N LYS A 342 -17.47 0.04 -5.16
CA LYS A 342 -16.27 0.36 -4.37
C LYS A 342 -15.28 -0.80 -4.12
N ARG A 343 -15.58 -2.05 -4.47
CA ARG A 343 -14.62 -3.16 -4.40
C ARG A 343 -13.61 -3.04 -5.53
N LYS A 344 -12.32 -3.06 -5.21
CA LYS A 344 -11.22 -3.07 -6.19
C LYS A 344 -11.25 -4.40 -6.98
N MET A 345 -11.58 -4.32 -8.27
CA MET A 345 -11.71 -5.47 -9.17
C MET A 345 -10.53 -5.61 -10.12
N GLY A 346 -9.75 -4.54 -10.29
CA GLY A 346 -8.62 -4.50 -11.20
C GLY A 346 -7.96 -3.12 -11.21
N HIS A 347 -7.06 -2.93 -12.17
CA HIS A 347 -6.52 -1.63 -12.54
C HIS A 347 -6.18 -1.59 -14.03
N ILE A 348 -6.04 -0.39 -14.55
CA ILE A 348 -5.55 -0.13 -15.90
C ILE A 348 -4.32 0.74 -15.81
N THR A 349 -3.26 0.38 -16.52
CA THR A 349 -2.08 1.21 -16.71
C THR A 349 -2.06 1.76 -18.13
N PHE A 350 -1.98 3.09 -18.26
CA PHE A 350 -1.85 3.82 -19.51
C PHE A 350 -0.42 4.34 -19.62
N VAL A 351 0.42 3.70 -20.44
CA VAL A 351 1.83 4.05 -20.64
C VAL A 351 1.97 5.00 -21.83
N GLY A 352 2.79 6.05 -21.69
CA GLY A 352 2.93 7.09 -22.68
C GLY A 352 1.81 8.14 -22.66
N MET A 353 1.19 8.34 -21.48
CA MET A 353 0.05 9.23 -21.30
C MET A 353 0.20 10.05 -20.02
N ASP A 354 -0.01 11.35 -20.12
CA ASP A 354 -0.10 12.27 -18.98
C ASP A 354 -1.55 12.48 -18.50
N ALA A 355 -1.74 13.31 -17.45
CA ALA A 355 -3.07 13.57 -16.90
C ALA A 355 -3.99 14.31 -17.86
N GLY A 356 -3.45 15.21 -18.69
CA GLY A 356 -4.22 15.97 -19.68
C GLY A 356 -4.75 15.06 -20.80
N GLU A 357 -3.88 14.21 -21.32
CA GLU A 357 -4.20 13.21 -22.35
C GLU A 357 -5.20 12.18 -21.83
N TYR A 358 -5.00 11.69 -20.60
CA TYR A 358 -5.95 10.80 -19.94
C TYR A 358 -7.32 11.49 -19.79
N GLY A 359 -7.34 12.72 -19.28
CA GLY A 359 -8.57 13.50 -19.09
C GLY A 359 -9.36 13.66 -20.38
N ALA A 360 -8.67 13.96 -21.49
CA ALA A 360 -9.29 14.15 -22.80
C ALA A 360 -9.82 12.86 -23.45
N ALA A 361 -9.12 11.73 -23.25
CA ALA A 361 -9.41 10.50 -24.00
C ALA A 361 -10.19 9.44 -23.19
N TRP A 362 -10.06 9.42 -21.86
CA TRP A 362 -10.46 8.27 -21.05
C TRP A 362 -11.34 8.58 -19.85
N ALA A 363 -11.30 9.81 -19.30
CA ALA A 363 -11.99 10.12 -18.05
C ALA A 363 -13.52 9.88 -18.11
N ASP A 364 -14.14 10.10 -19.26
CA ASP A 364 -15.59 9.92 -19.45
C ASP A 364 -16.02 8.47 -19.71
N ARG A 365 -15.07 7.52 -19.81
CA ARG A 365 -15.38 6.11 -20.02
C ARG A 365 -15.74 5.35 -18.74
N PHE A 366 -15.47 5.95 -17.59
CA PHE A 366 -15.72 5.38 -16.26
C PHE A 366 -16.86 6.11 -15.56
N VAL A 367 -17.49 5.41 -14.62
CA VAL A 367 -18.56 6.00 -13.80
C VAL A 367 -17.97 7.10 -12.91
N LYS A 368 -18.64 8.26 -12.88
CA LYS A 368 -18.23 9.43 -12.06
C LYS A 368 -18.70 9.30 -10.62
#